data_20e7081d06dbf33d347f6887fb328cbb
#
_entry.id   20e7081d06dbf33d347f6887fb328cbb
#
_cell.length_a   1.000
_cell.length_b   1.000
_cell.length_c   1.000
_cell.angle_alpha   90.00
_cell.angle_beta   90.00
_cell.angle_gamma   90.00
#
_symmetry.space_group_name_H-M   'P 1'
#
loop_
_entity.id
_entity.type
_entity.pdbx_description
1 polymer ?
#
loop_
_entity_poly.entity_id
_entity_poly.type
_entity_poly.pdbx_seq_one_letter_code
_entity_poly.pdbx_strand_id
1 'polypeptide(L)'
;MSLPSPLILATGNPGKVAELRALLADLSVELIPAADLDAPPEVVEDAGTLAGNAQKKARTLHAHTGQATLADDTGLEVAALGGGPGVHTARFAGPDATPADNKQRLLDEMDGVDDRRARFRTVVALIEADGTARTFEGICRGTISTAPRGTGGFGYDPLFQPEGYDQTFAEMPADAKNEISHRRRALDALHDFLADAA
;
A
#
# COMPACT_ATOMS: atom_id res chain seq x y z
N MET A 1 -8.85 8.35 21.02
CA MET A 1 -7.39 8.68 21.00
C MET A 1 -7.08 9.36 19.67
N SER A 2 -6.26 10.41 19.62
CA SER A 2 -5.84 11.05 18.37
C SER A 2 -4.55 10.44 17.86
N LEU A 3 -4.31 10.49 16.54
CA LEU A 3 -2.98 10.19 16.01
C LEU A 3 -1.94 11.15 16.62
N PRO A 4 -0.76 10.63 16.96
CA PRO A 4 0.33 11.46 17.44
C PRO A 4 0.82 12.40 16.33
N SER A 5 1.24 13.62 16.70
CA SER A 5 1.79 14.60 15.78
C SER A 5 3.15 15.09 16.30
N PRO A 6 4.20 15.09 15.47
CA PRO A 6 4.21 14.66 14.07
C PRO A 6 4.12 13.14 13.90
N LEU A 7 3.66 12.71 12.72
CA LEU A 7 3.61 11.31 12.32
C LEU A 7 4.54 11.09 11.12
N ILE A 8 5.52 10.22 11.29
CA ILE A 8 6.48 9.88 10.22
C ILE A 8 5.81 8.90 9.25
N LEU A 9 5.88 9.16 7.94
CA LEU A 9 5.45 8.23 6.90
C LEU A 9 6.66 7.44 6.39
N ALA A 10 6.81 6.19 6.80
CA ALA A 10 7.94 5.32 6.45
C ALA A 10 7.76 4.74 5.03
N THR A 11 7.69 5.61 4.04
CA THR A 11 7.64 5.24 2.62
C THR A 11 8.37 6.25 1.76
N GLY A 12 9.15 5.76 0.80
CA GLY A 12 9.79 6.57 -0.26
C GLY A 12 8.98 6.59 -1.57
N ASN A 13 7.82 5.93 -1.63
CA ASN A 13 7.00 5.89 -2.83
C ASN A 13 6.10 7.14 -2.90
N PRO A 14 6.31 8.05 -3.90
CA PRO A 14 5.54 9.30 -3.99
C PRO A 14 4.03 9.08 -4.17
N GLY A 15 3.63 8.01 -4.87
CA GLY A 15 2.21 7.65 -5.05
C GLY A 15 1.56 7.28 -3.72
N LYS A 16 2.23 6.49 -2.87
CA LYS A 16 1.75 6.16 -1.53
C LYS A 16 1.68 7.39 -0.63
N VAL A 17 2.69 8.26 -0.67
CA VAL A 17 2.68 9.52 0.10
C VAL A 17 1.49 10.39 -0.28
N ALA A 18 1.20 10.54 -1.58
CA ALA A 18 0.06 11.32 -2.06
C ALA A 18 -1.28 10.73 -1.58
N GLU A 19 -1.46 9.42 -1.71
CA GLU A 19 -2.66 8.73 -1.22
C GLU A 19 -2.82 8.85 0.29
N LEU A 20 -1.75 8.61 1.08
CA LEU A 20 -1.81 8.73 2.54
C LEU A 20 -2.15 10.16 2.99
N ARG A 21 -1.56 11.18 2.34
CA ARG A 21 -1.89 12.58 2.62
C ARG A 21 -3.36 12.89 2.34
N ALA A 22 -3.91 12.40 1.22
CA ALA A 22 -5.31 12.61 0.89
C ALA A 22 -6.25 11.89 1.88
N LEU A 23 -5.92 10.66 2.26
CA LEU A 23 -6.73 9.83 3.15
C LEU A 23 -6.67 10.24 4.62
N LEU A 24 -5.65 10.98 5.04
CA LEU A 24 -5.46 11.47 6.41
C LEU A 24 -5.67 12.99 6.53
N ALA A 25 -6.18 13.64 5.47
CA ALA A 25 -6.31 15.10 5.39
C ALA A 25 -7.29 15.69 6.41
N ASP A 26 -8.28 14.94 6.85
CA ASP A 26 -9.25 15.31 7.88
C ASP A 26 -8.71 15.22 9.31
N LEU A 27 -7.56 14.59 9.49
CA LEU A 27 -6.89 14.49 10.78
C LEU A 27 -5.93 15.68 10.98
N SER A 28 -6.01 16.29 12.15
CA SER A 28 -5.11 17.39 12.54
C SER A 28 -3.73 16.84 12.93
N VAL A 29 -3.02 16.20 11.97
CA VAL A 29 -1.72 15.58 12.17
C VAL A 29 -0.72 16.10 11.14
N GLU A 30 0.47 16.47 11.59
CA GLU A 30 1.59 16.80 10.70
C GLU A 30 2.20 15.51 10.16
N LEU A 31 2.22 15.35 8.83
CA LEU A 31 2.75 14.18 8.15
C LEU A 31 4.14 14.49 7.56
N ILE A 32 5.15 13.78 8.04
CA ILE A 32 6.55 13.93 7.59
C ILE A 32 6.95 12.65 6.81
N PRO A 33 7.06 12.72 5.47
CA PRO A 33 7.55 11.59 4.68
C PRO A 33 9.01 11.25 5.03
N ALA A 34 9.37 9.97 4.91
CA ALA A 34 10.75 9.52 5.13
C ALA A 34 11.78 10.27 4.27
N ALA A 35 11.37 10.69 3.05
CA ALA A 35 12.25 11.44 2.15
C ALA A 35 12.59 12.86 2.66
N ASP A 36 11.82 13.40 3.59
CA ASP A 36 12.03 14.72 4.18
C ASP A 36 12.89 14.67 5.47
N LEU A 37 13.29 13.46 5.89
CA LEU A 37 14.15 13.25 7.06
C LEU A 37 15.63 13.42 6.70
N ASP A 38 16.44 13.80 7.70
CA ASP A 38 17.89 13.79 7.57
C ASP A 38 18.43 12.34 7.61
N ALA A 39 19.11 11.94 6.54
CA ALA A 39 19.73 10.62 6.39
C ALA A 39 18.84 9.43 6.84
N PRO A 40 17.64 9.25 6.27
CA PRO A 40 16.76 8.17 6.67
C PRO A 40 17.42 6.80 6.41
N PRO A 41 17.28 5.84 7.34
CA PRO A 41 17.85 4.51 7.15
C PRO A 41 17.16 3.77 6.00
N GLU A 42 17.96 3.06 5.21
CA GLU A 42 17.41 2.12 4.22
C GLU A 42 16.80 0.89 4.91
N VAL A 43 15.63 0.47 4.47
CA VAL A 43 14.92 -0.68 5.04
C VAL A 43 14.79 -1.80 4.00
N VAL A 44 15.47 -2.91 4.24
CA VAL A 44 15.35 -4.12 3.42
C VAL A 44 14.04 -4.84 3.76
N GLU A 45 13.16 -5.01 2.77
CA GLU A 45 11.86 -5.69 2.89
C GLU A 45 12.00 -7.20 2.69
N ASP A 46 12.47 -7.91 3.73
CA ASP A 46 12.80 -9.35 3.73
C ASP A 46 12.00 -10.17 4.75
N ALA A 47 10.99 -9.58 5.39
CA ALA A 47 10.22 -10.25 6.43
C ALA A 47 9.24 -11.33 5.92
N GLY A 48 9.16 -11.55 4.61
CA GLY A 48 8.35 -12.61 3.99
C GLY A 48 6.82 -12.40 4.07
N THR A 49 6.34 -11.38 4.75
CA THR A 49 4.92 -11.00 4.85
C THR A 49 4.73 -9.51 4.76
N LEU A 50 3.56 -9.05 4.26
CA LEU A 50 3.22 -7.62 4.21
C LEU A 50 3.24 -7.00 5.61
N ALA A 51 2.68 -7.68 6.61
CA ALA A 51 2.68 -7.21 7.99
C ALA A 51 4.10 -7.07 8.55
N GLY A 52 4.96 -8.06 8.31
CA GLY A 52 6.36 -8.03 8.75
C GLY A 52 7.13 -6.88 8.10
N ASN A 53 6.98 -6.68 6.78
CA ASN A 53 7.63 -5.59 6.07
C ASN A 53 7.12 -4.22 6.53
N ALA A 54 5.80 -4.04 6.70
CA ALA A 54 5.23 -2.80 7.23
C ALA A 54 5.77 -2.49 8.64
N GLN A 55 5.74 -3.48 9.54
CA GLN A 55 6.28 -3.31 10.90
C GLN A 55 7.79 -3.01 10.89
N LYS A 56 8.57 -3.70 10.05
CA LYS A 56 10.02 -3.47 9.95
C LYS A 56 10.30 -2.05 9.50
N LYS A 57 9.62 -1.54 8.48
CA LYS A 57 9.73 -0.15 8.03
C LYS A 57 9.39 0.83 9.15
N ALA A 58 8.24 0.66 9.78
CA ALA A 58 7.79 1.56 10.83
C ALA A 58 8.73 1.56 12.05
N ARG A 59 9.17 0.39 12.53
CA ARG A 59 10.12 0.28 13.65
C ARG A 59 11.47 0.90 13.34
N THR A 60 11.99 0.71 12.13
CA THR A 60 13.29 1.26 11.73
C THR A 60 13.26 2.79 11.73
N LEU A 61 12.23 3.40 11.17
CA LEU A 61 12.09 4.87 11.16
C LEU A 61 11.75 5.42 12.55
N HIS A 62 10.92 4.71 13.33
CA HIS A 62 10.65 5.06 14.74
C HIS A 62 11.96 5.09 15.56
N ALA A 63 12.80 4.06 15.42
CA ALA A 63 14.09 3.99 16.12
C ALA A 63 15.04 5.13 15.72
N HIS A 64 14.96 5.59 14.47
CA HIS A 64 15.78 6.69 13.97
C HIS A 64 15.30 8.07 14.47
N THR A 65 13.98 8.27 14.52
CA THR A 65 13.37 9.60 14.79
C THR A 65 12.87 9.77 16.22
N GLY A 66 12.60 8.68 16.96
CA GLY A 66 11.91 8.71 18.25
C GLY A 66 10.43 9.13 18.14
N GLN A 67 9.90 9.30 16.92
CA GLN A 67 8.53 9.76 16.67
C GLN A 67 7.61 8.59 16.32
N ALA A 68 6.31 8.80 16.53
CA ALA A 68 5.33 7.86 16.03
C ALA A 68 5.44 7.72 14.52
N THR A 69 5.32 6.48 14.04
CA THR A 69 5.64 6.16 12.63
C THR A 69 4.57 5.26 12.03
N LEU A 70 4.08 5.66 10.86
CA LEU A 70 3.16 4.89 10.02
C LEU A 70 3.91 4.35 8.81
N ALA A 71 3.77 3.06 8.55
CA ALA A 71 4.25 2.42 7.32
C ALA A 71 3.14 1.61 6.69
N ASP A 72 3.15 1.46 5.37
CA ASP A 72 2.33 0.48 4.69
C ASP A 72 3.18 -0.49 3.87
N ASP A 73 2.69 -1.72 3.76
CA ASP A 73 3.13 -2.63 2.73
C ASP A 73 1.94 -3.18 1.95
N THR A 74 2.10 -3.29 0.63
CA THR A 74 0.99 -3.61 -0.28
C THR A 74 1.42 -4.70 -1.25
N GLY A 75 0.59 -5.72 -1.36
CA GLY A 75 0.72 -6.79 -2.34
C GLY A 75 -0.49 -6.87 -3.27
N LEU A 76 -0.21 -7.17 -4.54
CA LEU A 76 -1.19 -7.70 -5.47
C LEU A 76 -1.16 -9.23 -5.35
N GLU A 77 -2.28 -9.84 -5.06
CA GLU A 77 -2.42 -11.30 -4.95
C GLU A 77 -3.37 -11.78 -6.04
N VAL A 78 -2.87 -12.65 -6.94
CA VAL A 78 -3.62 -13.19 -8.09
C VAL A 78 -3.91 -14.68 -7.84
N ALA A 79 -5.16 -15.08 -7.93
CA ALA A 79 -5.62 -16.42 -7.59
C ALA A 79 -4.91 -17.49 -8.43
N ALA A 80 -4.86 -17.30 -9.74
CA ALA A 80 -4.22 -18.25 -10.66
C ALA A 80 -2.70 -18.38 -10.46
N LEU A 81 -2.05 -17.39 -9.80
CA LEU A 81 -0.63 -17.42 -9.48
C LEU A 81 -0.37 -17.87 -8.02
N GLY A 82 -1.32 -18.57 -7.40
CA GLY A 82 -1.20 -19.04 -6.03
C GLY A 82 -1.04 -17.91 -4.99
N GLY A 83 -1.54 -16.71 -5.29
CA GLY A 83 -1.39 -15.51 -4.47
C GLY A 83 -0.16 -14.66 -4.82
N GLY A 84 0.60 -15.04 -5.85
CA GLY A 84 1.65 -14.19 -6.39
C GLY A 84 1.08 -12.95 -7.10
N PRO A 85 1.90 -11.89 -7.28
CA PRO A 85 3.25 -11.64 -6.74
C PRO A 85 3.34 -11.39 -5.22
N GLY A 86 2.25 -11.04 -4.52
CA GLY A 86 2.21 -10.90 -3.06
C GLY A 86 3.24 -9.90 -2.53
N VAL A 87 4.10 -10.32 -1.61
CA VAL A 87 5.18 -9.48 -1.05
C VAL A 87 6.25 -9.04 -2.08
N HIS A 88 6.28 -9.67 -3.23
CA HIS A 88 7.20 -9.33 -4.32
C HIS A 88 6.59 -8.38 -5.36
N THR A 89 5.44 -7.82 -5.09
CA THR A 89 4.67 -6.96 -6.01
C THR A 89 5.53 -5.87 -6.69
N ALA A 90 6.38 -5.18 -5.93
CA ALA A 90 7.22 -4.11 -6.46
C ALA A 90 8.42 -4.61 -7.31
N ARG A 91 8.80 -5.88 -7.16
CA ARG A 91 9.97 -6.49 -7.84
C ARG A 91 9.61 -7.82 -8.52
N PHE A 92 8.39 -7.95 -9.01
CA PHE A 92 7.88 -9.20 -9.59
C PHE A 92 8.69 -9.66 -10.80
N ALA A 93 9.11 -8.74 -11.66
CA ALA A 93 9.96 -9.03 -12.81
C ALA A 93 11.47 -9.01 -12.49
N GLY A 94 11.84 -8.81 -11.23
CA GLY A 94 13.25 -8.80 -10.76
C GLY A 94 13.55 -7.62 -9.84
N PRO A 95 14.75 -7.61 -9.23
CA PRO A 95 15.12 -6.58 -8.24
C PRO A 95 15.13 -5.15 -8.82
N ASP A 96 15.55 -5.00 -10.09
CA ASP A 96 15.67 -3.72 -10.78
C ASP A 96 14.49 -3.42 -11.72
N ALA A 97 13.39 -4.21 -11.59
CA ALA A 97 12.25 -4.10 -12.49
C ALA A 97 11.49 -2.77 -12.32
N THR A 98 11.17 -2.17 -13.45
CA THR A 98 10.27 -1.00 -13.51
C THR A 98 8.80 -1.42 -13.30
N PRO A 99 7.89 -0.48 -12.97
CA PRO A 99 6.46 -0.78 -12.97
C PRO A 99 5.93 -1.29 -14.33
N ALA A 100 6.56 -0.92 -15.43
CA ALA A 100 6.22 -1.43 -16.76
C ALA A 100 6.61 -2.91 -16.92
N ASP A 101 7.82 -3.27 -16.50
CA ASP A 101 8.31 -4.66 -16.54
C ASP A 101 7.43 -5.57 -15.66
N ASN A 102 7.07 -5.12 -14.47
CA ASN A 102 6.22 -5.88 -13.57
C ASN A 102 4.81 -6.12 -14.17
N LYS A 103 4.22 -5.10 -14.82
CA LYS A 103 2.94 -5.25 -15.52
C LYS A 103 3.03 -6.21 -16.71
N GLN A 104 4.09 -6.08 -17.52
CA GLN A 104 4.30 -6.97 -18.65
C GLN A 104 4.44 -8.42 -18.18
N ARG A 105 5.27 -8.68 -17.19
CA ARG A 105 5.40 -10.02 -16.62
C ARG A 105 4.07 -10.58 -16.12
N LEU A 106 3.25 -9.75 -15.44
CA LEU A 106 1.94 -10.20 -15.00
C LEU A 106 1.04 -10.59 -16.16
N LEU A 107 1.04 -9.83 -17.24
CA LEU A 107 0.26 -10.14 -18.45
C LEU A 107 0.74 -11.43 -19.11
N ASP A 108 2.05 -11.63 -19.20
CA ASP A 108 2.64 -12.84 -19.79
C ASP A 108 2.28 -14.09 -18.97
N GLU A 109 2.33 -14.01 -17.64
CA GLU A 109 1.95 -15.12 -16.74
C GLU A 109 0.43 -15.38 -16.72
N MET A 110 -0.37 -14.40 -17.14
CA MET A 110 -1.83 -14.47 -17.22
C MET A 110 -2.34 -14.72 -18.66
N ASP A 111 -1.44 -14.98 -19.62
CA ASP A 111 -1.86 -15.29 -21.00
C ASP A 111 -2.55 -16.66 -21.05
N GLY A 112 -3.73 -16.70 -21.67
CA GLY A 112 -4.57 -17.89 -21.76
C GLY A 112 -5.20 -18.35 -20.41
N VAL A 113 -5.08 -17.55 -19.34
CA VAL A 113 -5.64 -17.87 -18.03
C VAL A 113 -7.04 -17.28 -17.88
N ASP A 114 -8.03 -18.15 -17.65
CA ASP A 114 -9.45 -17.74 -17.48
C ASP A 114 -9.72 -17.14 -16.09
N ASP A 115 -9.14 -17.73 -15.03
CA ASP A 115 -9.31 -17.21 -13.66
C ASP A 115 -8.43 -15.98 -13.43
N ARG A 116 -8.99 -14.84 -13.63
CA ARG A 116 -8.31 -13.55 -13.48
C ARG A 116 -8.57 -12.87 -12.14
N ARG A 117 -9.15 -13.57 -11.17
CA ARG A 117 -9.43 -13.03 -9.83
C ARG A 117 -8.15 -12.60 -9.15
N ALA A 118 -8.21 -11.40 -8.59
CA ALA A 118 -7.09 -10.81 -7.86
C ALA A 118 -7.60 -9.96 -6.70
N ARG A 119 -6.69 -9.60 -5.81
CA ARG A 119 -6.95 -8.60 -4.79
C ARG A 119 -5.69 -7.79 -4.50
N PHE A 120 -5.86 -6.52 -4.27
CA PHE A 120 -4.88 -5.75 -3.53
C PHE A 120 -5.11 -5.94 -2.03
N ARG A 121 -4.03 -6.12 -1.32
CA ARG A 121 -3.99 -6.20 0.13
C ARG A 121 -2.95 -5.23 0.66
N THR A 122 -3.34 -4.37 1.59
CA THR A 122 -2.44 -3.47 2.31
C THR A 122 -2.46 -3.80 3.79
N VAL A 123 -1.29 -3.82 4.39
CA VAL A 123 -1.14 -3.77 5.84
C VAL A 123 -0.49 -2.43 6.20
N VAL A 124 -1.18 -1.67 7.03
CA VAL A 124 -0.67 -0.45 7.68
C VAL A 124 -0.14 -0.85 9.05
N ALA A 125 1.08 -0.45 9.38
CA ALA A 125 1.68 -0.59 10.70
C ALA A 125 1.87 0.79 11.32
N LEU A 126 1.32 1.00 12.52
CA LEU A 126 1.56 2.15 13.36
C LEU A 126 2.49 1.73 14.50
N ILE A 127 3.61 2.43 14.67
CA ILE A 127 4.41 2.39 15.89
C ILE A 127 4.13 3.69 16.63
N GLU A 128 3.55 3.57 17.82
CA GLU A 128 3.25 4.69 18.69
C GLU A 128 4.54 5.27 19.30
N ALA A 129 4.48 6.46 19.89
CA ALA A 129 5.65 7.12 20.48
C ALA A 129 6.32 6.30 21.60
N ASP A 130 5.57 5.45 22.30
CA ASP A 130 6.08 4.52 23.33
C ASP A 130 6.62 3.19 22.76
N GLY A 131 6.63 3.03 21.41
CA GLY A 131 7.07 1.82 20.72
C GLY A 131 6.00 0.73 20.57
N THR A 132 4.78 0.94 21.10
CA THR A 132 3.66 0.01 20.90
C THR A 132 3.34 -0.14 19.41
N ALA A 133 3.24 -1.39 18.93
CA ALA A 133 2.98 -1.68 17.53
C ALA A 133 1.53 -2.14 17.31
N ARG A 134 0.91 -1.60 16.28
CA ARG A 134 -0.42 -2.01 15.81
C ARG A 134 -0.41 -2.20 14.30
N THR A 135 -1.27 -3.10 13.81
CA THR A 135 -1.42 -3.33 12.37
C THR A 135 -2.88 -3.33 11.98
N PHE A 136 -3.17 -2.76 10.81
CA PHE A 136 -4.49 -2.65 10.24
C PHE A 136 -4.45 -3.14 8.80
N GLU A 137 -5.45 -3.91 8.40
CA GLU A 137 -5.48 -4.54 7.08
C GLU A 137 -6.65 -4.03 6.25
N GLY A 138 -6.41 -3.81 4.96
CA GLY A 138 -7.45 -3.51 4.00
C GLY A 138 -7.26 -4.31 2.72
N ILE A 139 -8.38 -4.79 2.17
CA ILE A 139 -8.41 -5.62 0.97
C ILE A 139 -9.38 -5.01 -0.03
N CYS A 140 -8.95 -4.87 -1.29
CA CYS A 140 -9.82 -4.57 -2.42
C CYS A 140 -9.80 -5.75 -3.38
N ARG A 141 -10.94 -6.42 -3.59
CA ARG A 141 -11.10 -7.51 -4.55
C ARG A 141 -11.34 -6.97 -5.94
N GLY A 142 -10.96 -7.76 -6.95
CA GLY A 142 -11.15 -7.40 -8.35
C GLY A 142 -10.60 -8.47 -9.28
N THR A 143 -10.31 -8.07 -10.50
CA THR A 143 -9.76 -8.93 -11.54
C THR A 143 -8.61 -8.22 -12.28
N ILE A 144 -7.74 -9.01 -12.91
CA ILE A 144 -6.69 -8.50 -13.80
C ILE A 144 -7.26 -8.41 -15.22
N SER A 145 -7.22 -7.24 -15.82
CA SER A 145 -7.60 -7.01 -17.23
C SER A 145 -6.60 -7.70 -18.19
N THR A 146 -7.04 -7.95 -19.42
CA THR A 146 -6.17 -8.58 -20.44
C THR A 146 -5.18 -7.59 -21.10
N ALA A 147 -5.40 -6.31 -20.91
CA ALA A 147 -4.52 -5.24 -21.38
C ALA A 147 -4.58 -4.04 -20.42
N PRO A 148 -3.54 -3.20 -20.35
CA PRO A 148 -3.55 -2.00 -19.54
C PRO A 148 -4.60 -0.99 -20.04
N ARG A 149 -5.35 -0.39 -19.10
CA ARG A 149 -6.34 0.67 -19.38
C ARG A 149 -6.16 1.82 -18.41
N GLY A 150 -6.30 3.05 -18.90
CA GLY A 150 -6.10 4.27 -18.11
C GLY A 150 -4.63 4.64 -17.92
N THR A 151 -4.43 5.86 -17.41
CA THR A 151 -3.08 6.46 -17.22
C THR A 151 -2.87 7.00 -15.82
N GLY A 152 -3.89 6.93 -14.96
CA GLY A 152 -3.82 7.38 -13.57
C GLY A 152 -3.17 6.36 -12.65
N GLY A 153 -2.99 6.75 -11.39
CA GLY A 153 -2.47 5.87 -10.36
C GLY A 153 -1.00 5.47 -10.54
N PHE A 154 -0.64 4.29 -10.03
CA PHE A 154 0.72 3.76 -10.12
C PHE A 154 0.72 2.21 -10.07
N GLY A 155 1.88 1.61 -10.29
CA GLY A 155 2.07 0.15 -10.21
C GLY A 155 1.16 -0.62 -11.17
N TYR A 156 0.29 -1.47 -10.62
CA TYR A 156 -0.62 -2.33 -11.38
C TYR A 156 -2.02 -1.72 -11.58
N ASP A 157 -2.26 -0.47 -11.20
CA ASP A 157 -3.56 0.19 -11.35
C ASP A 157 -4.15 0.10 -12.76
N PRO A 158 -3.35 0.17 -13.86
CA PRO A 158 -3.85 0.00 -15.22
C PRO A 158 -4.37 -1.41 -15.56
N LEU A 159 -4.02 -2.40 -14.74
CA LEU A 159 -4.44 -3.80 -14.92
C LEU A 159 -5.51 -4.25 -13.93
N PHE A 160 -5.70 -3.52 -12.83
CA PHE A 160 -6.61 -3.95 -11.78
C PHE A 160 -7.98 -3.29 -11.90
N GLN A 161 -8.99 -4.11 -12.16
CA GLN A 161 -10.40 -3.72 -12.21
C GLN A 161 -11.07 -4.16 -10.89
N PRO A 162 -11.48 -3.22 -10.02
CA PRO A 162 -12.11 -3.57 -8.75
C PRO A 162 -13.50 -4.18 -8.96
N GLU A 163 -13.90 -5.04 -8.05
CA GLU A 163 -15.20 -5.70 -8.07
C GLU A 163 -16.35 -4.68 -8.02
N GLY A 164 -17.33 -4.82 -8.91
CA GLY A 164 -18.47 -3.91 -9.02
C GLY A 164 -18.24 -2.71 -9.93
N TYR A 165 -17.08 -2.60 -10.59
CA TYR A 165 -16.74 -1.51 -11.50
C TYR A 165 -16.26 -2.02 -12.86
N ASP A 166 -16.58 -1.28 -13.93
CA ASP A 166 -16.10 -1.59 -15.28
C ASP A 166 -14.75 -0.91 -15.61
N GLN A 167 -14.31 0.01 -14.76
CA GLN A 167 -13.07 0.77 -14.88
C GLN A 167 -11.94 0.11 -14.10
N THR A 168 -10.70 0.21 -14.61
CA THR A 168 -9.51 -0.06 -13.81
C THR A 168 -9.23 1.07 -12.82
N PHE A 169 -8.40 0.83 -11.81
CA PHE A 169 -7.97 1.90 -10.90
C PHE A 169 -7.31 3.07 -11.63
N ALA A 170 -6.64 2.82 -12.75
CA ALA A 170 -6.00 3.89 -13.54
C ALA A 170 -6.99 4.68 -14.42
N GLU A 171 -8.19 4.19 -14.64
CA GLU A 171 -9.27 4.90 -15.35
C GLU A 171 -10.14 5.73 -14.39
N MET A 172 -10.08 5.43 -13.09
CA MET A 172 -10.86 6.14 -12.07
C MET A 172 -10.23 7.50 -11.72
N PRO A 173 -11.07 8.51 -11.39
CA PRO A 173 -10.58 9.68 -10.67
C PRO A 173 -9.93 9.26 -9.33
N ALA A 174 -8.90 9.99 -8.90
CA ALA A 174 -8.15 9.66 -7.69
C ALA A 174 -9.05 9.55 -6.44
N ASP A 175 -10.01 10.45 -6.29
CA ASP A 175 -10.93 10.45 -5.15
C ASP A 175 -11.83 9.20 -5.16
N ALA A 176 -12.38 8.82 -6.32
CA ALA A 176 -13.21 7.61 -6.45
C ALA A 176 -12.39 6.34 -6.17
N LYS A 177 -11.14 6.25 -6.66
CA LYS A 177 -10.22 5.16 -6.30
C LYS A 177 -9.97 5.13 -4.80
N ASN A 178 -9.69 6.29 -4.20
CA ASN A 178 -9.38 6.40 -2.77
C ASN A 178 -10.53 5.90 -1.89
N GLU A 179 -11.79 6.14 -2.25
CA GLU A 179 -12.95 5.69 -1.49
C GLU A 179 -13.07 4.17 -1.36
N ILE A 180 -12.60 3.41 -2.36
CA ILE A 180 -12.79 1.94 -2.42
C ILE A 180 -11.49 1.15 -2.27
N SER A 181 -10.34 1.83 -2.20
CA SER A 181 -9.03 1.19 -2.27
C SER A 181 -8.72 0.34 -1.03
N HIS A 182 -7.83 -0.61 -1.21
CA HIS A 182 -7.24 -1.42 -0.13
C HIS A 182 -6.59 -0.56 0.96
N ARG A 183 -5.92 0.55 0.56
CA ARG A 183 -5.28 1.48 1.51
C ARG A 183 -6.32 2.24 2.32
N ARG A 184 -7.40 2.72 1.69
CA ARG A 184 -8.53 3.34 2.39
C ARG A 184 -9.07 2.41 3.46
N ARG A 185 -9.37 1.17 3.13
CA ARG A 185 -9.92 0.19 4.09
C ARG A 185 -8.98 -0.11 5.25
N ALA A 186 -7.67 -0.14 5.02
CA ALA A 186 -6.69 -0.29 6.10
C ALA A 186 -6.68 0.94 7.03
N LEU A 187 -6.83 2.14 6.48
CA LEU A 187 -6.91 3.38 7.26
C LEU A 187 -8.25 3.53 7.97
N ASP A 188 -9.37 3.08 7.38
CA ASP A 188 -10.66 3.04 8.07
C ASP A 188 -10.56 2.16 9.32
N ALA A 189 -9.91 1.00 9.25
CA ALA A 189 -9.66 0.15 10.41
C ALA A 189 -8.77 0.83 11.48
N LEU A 190 -7.81 1.67 11.06
CA LEU A 190 -7.06 2.52 11.98
C LEU A 190 -7.95 3.59 12.63
N HIS A 191 -8.80 4.25 11.86
CA HIS A 191 -9.74 5.25 12.36
C HIS A 191 -10.72 4.66 13.39
N ASP A 192 -11.31 3.49 13.08
CA ASP A 192 -12.21 2.77 14.00
C ASP A 192 -11.51 2.47 15.32
N PHE A 193 -10.29 1.96 15.26
CA PHE A 193 -9.47 1.73 16.45
C PHE A 193 -9.25 3.01 17.28
N LEU A 194 -8.96 4.14 16.64
CA LEU A 194 -8.75 5.42 17.33
C LEU A 194 -10.03 5.95 17.95
N ALA A 195 -11.19 5.71 17.32
CA ALA A 195 -12.50 6.10 17.84
C ALA A 195 -12.89 5.28 19.06
N ASP A 196 -12.66 3.96 19.03
CA ASP A 196 -12.98 3.04 20.13
C ASP A 196 -12.10 3.26 21.37
N ALA A 197 -10.91 3.84 21.17
CA ALA A 197 -9.97 4.13 22.26
C ALA A 197 -10.14 5.54 22.87
N ALA A 198 -11.08 6.34 22.37
CA ALA A 198 -11.36 7.71 22.83
C ALA A 198 -12.43 7.74 23.92
#